data_d246c38a2e80dfc0053bde85a6a4f7b7
#
_entry.id   d246c38a2e80dfc0053bde85a6a4f7b7
#
_cell.length_a   1.000
_cell.length_b   1.000
_cell.length_c   1.000
_cell.angle_alpha   90.00
_cell.angle_beta   90.00
_cell.angle_gamma   90.00
#
_symmetry.space_group_name_H-M   'P 1'
#
loop_
_entity.id
_entity.type
_entity.pdbx_description
1 polymer ?
#
loop_
_entity_poly.entity_id
_entity_poly.type
_entity_poly.pdbx_seq_one_letter_code
_entity_poly.pdbx_strand_id
1 'polypeptide(L)'
;MQEALNQKIDAFVAANKEQILKDIAALVSINSVEGAPEEGAPYGAGPRAALDKTLELAAGMGLATRNCENHIGYAELAGADAEKYLATICHVDVVPEGNGWTEDPFKMEIRDGWMIGRGVADDKGPMVATLYALKFLKEEGVSLRYPIRALVGDNEETHMHDVDYYLANYPAPVFCFTPDAEFPVCNGEKGHFDGKLVSPVCNGIIKDFVGGVATNAVPDRASALVATDITKLRNAPNITLEPEGDGVRIRGWGKSGHAAMPEGTVNAIGLVVNYLLDNDLCNDAERAYLEAVKKLHDSTAGVGLGIDCADGPFGPLTIIGGK
;
A
#
# COMPACT_ATOMS: atom_id res chain seq x y z
N MET A 1 17.14 -16.34 31.34
CA MET A 1 16.74 -14.92 31.23
C MET A 1 15.77 -14.71 30.04
N GLN A 2 16.14 -15.12 28.85
CA GLN A 2 15.27 -14.99 27.63
C GLN A 2 13.94 -15.76 27.76
N GLU A 3 13.98 -17.01 28.22
CA GLU A 3 12.77 -17.84 28.43
C GLU A 3 11.77 -17.21 29.41
N ALA A 4 12.25 -16.65 30.52
CA ALA A 4 11.40 -15.97 31.48
C ALA A 4 10.79 -14.68 30.93
N LEU A 5 11.50 -13.96 30.06
CA LEU A 5 10.96 -12.79 29.36
C LEU A 5 9.89 -13.21 28.36
N ASN A 6 10.13 -14.26 27.58
CA ASN A 6 9.16 -14.76 26.61
C ASN A 6 7.85 -15.18 27.30
N GLN A 7 7.93 -15.90 28.43
CA GLN A 7 6.76 -16.27 29.24
C GLN A 7 5.97 -15.05 29.73
N LYS A 8 6.64 -13.96 30.12
CA LYS A 8 5.97 -12.72 30.51
C LYS A 8 5.28 -12.05 29.34
N ILE A 9 5.94 -12.02 28.17
CA ILE A 9 5.36 -11.46 26.94
C ILE A 9 4.12 -12.28 26.55
N ASP A 10 4.21 -13.61 26.52
CA ASP A 10 3.10 -14.49 26.18
C ASP A 10 1.90 -14.28 27.12
N ALA A 11 2.16 -14.18 28.42
CA ALA A 11 1.13 -13.92 29.41
C ALA A 11 0.48 -12.53 29.22
N PHE A 12 1.28 -11.51 28.96
CA PHE A 12 0.80 -10.16 28.69
C PHE A 12 -0.06 -10.11 27.42
N VAL A 13 0.41 -10.72 26.33
CA VAL A 13 -0.35 -10.79 25.07
C VAL A 13 -1.66 -11.54 25.28
N ALA A 14 -1.63 -12.68 25.97
CA ALA A 14 -2.84 -13.45 26.27
C ALA A 14 -3.87 -12.63 27.09
N ALA A 15 -3.39 -11.90 28.11
CA ALA A 15 -4.24 -11.06 28.96
C ALA A 15 -4.83 -9.84 28.21
N ASN A 16 -4.15 -9.31 27.22
CA ASN A 16 -4.56 -8.13 26.47
C ASN A 16 -5.20 -8.47 25.09
N LYS A 17 -5.25 -9.73 24.69
CA LYS A 17 -5.63 -10.16 23.32
C LYS A 17 -6.93 -9.52 22.82
N GLU A 18 -7.99 -9.56 23.64
CA GLU A 18 -9.28 -8.99 23.21
C GLU A 18 -9.22 -7.47 23.00
N GLN A 19 -8.44 -6.78 23.83
CA GLN A 19 -8.30 -5.33 23.69
C GLN A 19 -7.41 -4.98 22.49
N ILE A 20 -6.32 -5.72 22.25
CA ILE A 20 -5.49 -5.58 21.04
C ILE A 20 -6.36 -5.70 19.79
N LEU A 21 -7.21 -6.73 19.70
CA LEU A 21 -8.09 -6.92 18.57
C LEU A 21 -9.10 -5.78 18.39
N LYS A 22 -9.64 -5.24 19.49
CA LYS A 22 -10.54 -4.08 19.45
C LYS A 22 -9.83 -2.82 18.99
N ASP A 23 -8.60 -2.58 19.43
CA ASP A 23 -7.83 -1.40 19.07
C ASP A 23 -7.42 -1.45 17.59
N ILE A 24 -7.01 -2.63 17.08
CA ILE A 24 -6.78 -2.84 15.64
C ILE A 24 -8.07 -2.57 14.86
N ALA A 25 -9.20 -3.15 15.27
CA ALA A 25 -10.48 -2.94 14.62
C ALA A 25 -10.89 -1.47 14.60
N ALA A 26 -10.62 -0.72 15.67
CA ALA A 26 -10.91 0.70 15.75
C ALA A 26 -10.09 1.52 14.74
N LEU A 27 -8.82 1.19 14.52
CA LEU A 27 -8.01 1.84 13.48
C LEU A 27 -8.41 1.40 12.07
N VAL A 28 -8.68 0.12 11.85
CA VAL A 28 -9.13 -0.41 10.56
C VAL A 28 -10.46 0.24 10.14
N SER A 29 -11.34 0.58 11.09
CA SER A 29 -12.63 1.21 10.78
C SER A 29 -12.53 2.63 10.21
N ILE A 30 -11.35 3.23 10.25
CA ILE A 30 -11.10 4.55 9.67
C ILE A 30 -10.57 4.35 8.26
N ASN A 31 -11.31 4.81 7.25
CA ASN A 31 -10.79 4.89 5.89
C ASN A 31 -9.75 6.02 5.83
N SER A 32 -8.49 5.65 5.89
CA SER A 32 -7.33 6.55 5.90
C SER A 32 -6.56 6.56 4.58
N VAL A 33 -7.24 6.35 3.48
CA VAL A 33 -6.68 6.61 2.14
C VAL A 33 -6.38 8.10 2.01
N GLU A 34 -5.23 8.45 1.42
CA GLU A 34 -4.85 9.84 1.17
C GLU A 34 -5.97 10.57 0.42
N GLY A 35 -6.28 11.77 0.89
CA GLY A 35 -7.29 12.65 0.33
C GLY A 35 -6.73 14.03 -0.03
N ALA A 36 -7.61 14.90 -0.54
CA ALA A 36 -7.22 16.28 -0.79
C ALA A 36 -6.78 16.96 0.52
N PRO A 37 -5.69 17.74 0.51
CA PRO A 37 -5.28 18.50 1.68
C PRO A 37 -6.37 19.45 2.18
N GLU A 38 -6.57 19.49 3.50
CA GLU A 38 -7.52 20.37 4.19
C GLU A 38 -6.81 21.12 5.33
N GLU A 39 -7.45 22.15 5.88
CA GLU A 39 -6.92 22.84 7.05
C GLU A 39 -6.76 21.87 8.23
N GLY A 40 -5.53 21.71 8.72
CA GLY A 40 -5.20 20.77 9.80
C GLY A 40 -5.21 19.29 9.40
N ALA A 41 -5.32 18.97 8.11
CA ALA A 41 -5.26 17.62 7.56
C ALA A 41 -4.46 17.63 6.24
N PRO A 42 -3.12 17.70 6.29
CA PRO A 42 -2.29 17.87 5.11
C PRO A 42 -2.40 16.73 4.11
N TYR A 43 -2.75 15.53 4.55
CA TYR A 43 -2.93 14.32 3.73
C TYR A 43 -4.39 13.88 3.64
N GLY A 44 -5.32 14.75 4.03
CA GLY A 44 -6.76 14.51 4.03
C GLY A 44 -7.32 14.10 5.38
N ALA A 45 -8.64 14.17 5.49
CA ALA A 45 -9.36 13.92 6.75
C ALA A 45 -9.21 12.48 7.28
N GLY A 46 -9.08 11.49 6.39
CA GLY A 46 -8.94 10.07 6.76
C GLY A 46 -7.65 9.75 7.48
N PRO A 47 -6.46 10.01 6.89
CA PRO A 47 -5.16 9.85 7.55
C PRO A 47 -5.10 10.63 8.87
N ARG A 48 -5.57 11.88 8.88
CA ARG A 48 -5.64 12.68 10.09
C ARG A 48 -6.47 12.03 11.20
N ALA A 49 -7.63 11.49 10.89
CA ALA A 49 -8.47 10.81 11.88
C ALA A 49 -7.79 9.54 12.44
N ALA A 50 -7.05 8.80 11.58
CA ALA A 50 -6.30 7.63 12.01
C ALA A 50 -5.12 8.00 12.92
N LEU A 51 -4.40 9.09 12.61
CA LEU A 51 -3.35 9.65 13.48
C LEU A 51 -3.91 10.02 14.86
N ASP A 52 -5.00 10.81 14.91
CA ASP A 52 -5.62 11.22 16.16
C ASP A 52 -6.09 10.03 16.99
N LYS A 53 -6.70 9.02 16.33
CA LYS A 53 -7.15 7.80 17.00
C LYS A 53 -5.99 7.00 17.59
N THR A 54 -4.88 6.91 16.88
CA THR A 54 -3.68 6.22 17.36
C THR A 54 -3.10 6.90 18.58
N LEU A 55 -3.00 8.25 18.57
CA LEU A 55 -2.54 9.01 19.71
C LEU A 55 -3.50 8.93 20.91
N GLU A 56 -4.81 8.86 20.67
CA GLU A 56 -5.82 8.60 21.71
C GLU A 56 -5.61 7.23 22.39
N LEU A 57 -5.41 6.17 21.59
CA LEU A 57 -5.13 4.82 22.10
C LEU A 57 -3.86 4.80 22.95
N ALA A 58 -2.79 5.42 22.46
CA ALA A 58 -1.51 5.50 23.16
C ALA A 58 -1.63 6.28 24.49
N ALA A 59 -2.37 7.40 24.49
CA ALA A 59 -2.65 8.15 25.71
C ALA A 59 -3.47 7.33 26.72
N GLY A 60 -4.45 6.54 26.23
CA GLY A 60 -5.22 5.59 27.05
C GLY A 60 -4.36 4.51 27.70
N MET A 61 -3.23 4.12 27.08
CA MET A 61 -2.22 3.24 27.66
C MET A 61 -1.28 3.97 28.64
N GLY A 62 -1.47 5.28 28.81
CA GLY A 62 -0.66 6.13 29.69
C GLY A 62 0.73 6.44 29.12
N LEU A 63 0.92 6.36 27.82
CA LEU A 63 2.11 6.85 27.13
C LEU A 63 2.01 8.38 26.95
N ALA A 64 3.14 9.08 26.92
CA ALA A 64 3.16 10.46 26.51
C ALA A 64 2.94 10.54 24.99
N THR A 65 2.09 11.44 24.53
CA THR A 65 1.78 11.58 23.10
C THR A 65 2.04 12.99 22.59
N ARG A 66 2.43 13.09 21.34
CA ARG A 66 2.56 14.36 20.62
C ARG A 66 2.04 14.22 19.20
N ASN A 67 1.21 15.16 18.83
CA ASN A 67 0.88 15.45 17.44
C ASN A 67 1.86 16.51 16.94
N CYS A 68 2.59 16.22 15.87
CA CYS A 68 3.57 17.09 15.24
C CYS A 68 2.90 17.86 14.09
N GLU A 69 2.14 18.88 14.45
CA GLU A 69 1.46 19.83 13.55
C GLU A 69 0.59 19.14 12.48
N ASN A 70 0.05 17.96 12.81
CA ASN A 70 -0.84 17.14 11.96
C ASN A 70 -0.18 16.48 10.74
N HIS A 71 1.17 16.44 10.71
CA HIS A 71 1.91 15.73 9.65
C HIS A 71 2.37 14.35 10.09
N ILE A 72 2.57 14.13 11.37
CA ILE A 72 3.03 12.89 11.97
C ILE A 72 2.79 12.98 13.47
N GLY A 73 2.78 11.87 14.19
CA GLY A 73 2.73 11.88 15.65
C GLY A 73 3.69 10.91 16.28
N TYR A 74 3.73 10.88 17.62
CA TYR A 74 4.41 9.83 18.34
C TYR A 74 3.80 9.56 19.71
N ALA A 75 3.98 8.31 20.16
CA ALA A 75 3.83 7.91 21.54
C ALA A 75 5.21 7.63 22.15
N GLU A 76 5.48 8.08 23.38
CA GLU A 76 6.78 7.99 24.00
C GLU A 76 6.71 7.28 25.36
N LEU A 77 7.63 6.35 25.57
CA LEU A 77 8.00 5.83 26.89
C LEU A 77 9.32 6.49 27.32
N ALA A 78 9.27 7.21 28.43
CA ALA A 78 10.40 8.00 28.93
C ALA A 78 11.64 7.15 29.27
N GLY A 79 12.82 7.77 29.12
CA GLY A 79 14.12 7.24 29.52
C GLY A 79 14.88 8.22 30.40
N ALA A 80 16.03 7.79 30.92
CA ALA A 80 16.87 8.60 31.82
C ALA A 80 17.60 9.74 31.08
N ASP A 81 17.98 9.55 29.83
CA ASP A 81 18.69 10.49 28.98
C ASP A 81 17.75 10.97 27.87
N ALA A 82 17.21 12.17 28.00
CA ALA A 82 16.24 12.74 27.06
C ALA A 82 16.87 13.47 25.84
N GLU A 83 18.20 13.55 25.77
CA GLU A 83 18.88 14.18 24.62
C GLU A 83 18.87 13.28 23.36
N LYS A 84 18.68 11.98 23.56
CA LYS A 84 18.66 10.97 22.50
C LYS A 84 17.45 10.07 22.70
N TYR A 85 16.97 9.47 21.62
CA TYR A 85 15.87 8.50 21.69
C TYR A 85 16.04 7.40 20.64
N LEU A 86 15.43 6.27 20.92
CA LEU A 86 15.21 5.17 19.98
C LEU A 86 13.82 5.32 19.37
N ALA A 87 13.62 4.86 18.16
CA ALA A 87 12.30 4.88 17.53
C ALA A 87 11.92 3.55 16.88
N THR A 88 10.62 3.31 16.85
CA THR A 88 9.97 2.54 15.80
C THR A 88 9.20 3.51 14.93
N ILE A 89 8.96 3.15 13.68
CA ILE A 89 8.05 3.90 12.80
C ILE A 89 7.06 2.93 12.17
N CYS A 90 5.80 3.28 12.24
CA CYS A 90 4.68 2.63 11.59
C CYS A 90 3.83 3.70 10.93
N HIS A 91 2.94 3.30 10.00
CA HIS A 91 2.00 4.22 9.40
C HIS A 91 0.53 3.80 9.63
N VAL A 92 -0.38 4.75 9.48
CA VAL A 92 -1.81 4.53 9.69
C VAL A 92 -2.66 4.96 8.50
N ASP A 93 -2.03 5.55 7.47
CA ASP A 93 -2.65 5.66 6.15
C ASP A 93 -2.69 4.30 5.45
N VAL A 94 -3.46 4.18 4.40
CA VAL A 94 -3.64 2.94 3.64
C VAL A 94 -3.84 3.24 2.16
N VAL A 95 -3.44 2.30 1.29
CA VAL A 95 -3.82 2.33 -0.13
C VAL A 95 -5.34 2.19 -0.29
N PRO A 96 -5.91 2.66 -1.42
CA PRO A 96 -7.30 2.36 -1.77
C PRO A 96 -7.61 0.88 -1.66
N GLU A 97 -8.82 0.54 -1.24
CA GLU A 97 -9.25 -0.83 -1.00
C GLU A 97 -9.14 -1.74 -2.22
N GLY A 98 -9.30 -1.19 -3.43
CA GLY A 98 -9.33 -1.98 -4.66
C GLY A 98 -10.62 -2.77 -4.81
N ASN A 99 -10.58 -3.84 -5.63
CA ASN A 99 -11.73 -4.69 -5.96
C ASN A 99 -11.60 -6.07 -5.32
N GLY A 100 -12.72 -6.81 -5.26
CA GLY A 100 -12.73 -8.22 -4.88
C GLY A 100 -12.98 -8.50 -3.40
N TRP A 101 -13.23 -7.49 -2.59
CA TRP A 101 -13.69 -7.68 -1.22
C TRP A 101 -15.08 -8.30 -1.19
N THR A 102 -15.26 -9.28 -0.30
CA THR A 102 -16.57 -9.91 -0.08
C THR A 102 -17.39 -9.16 0.97
N GLU A 103 -16.72 -8.42 1.84
CA GLU A 103 -17.28 -7.63 2.92
C GLU A 103 -16.64 -6.23 2.91
N ASP A 104 -17.09 -5.33 3.77
CA ASP A 104 -16.53 -3.99 3.91
C ASP A 104 -15.05 -4.06 4.35
N PRO A 105 -14.09 -3.58 3.55
CA PRO A 105 -12.67 -3.63 3.86
C PRO A 105 -12.28 -2.83 5.11
N PHE A 106 -13.09 -1.85 5.50
CA PHE A 106 -12.88 -1.03 6.70
C PHE A 106 -13.65 -1.57 7.93
N LYS A 107 -14.17 -2.77 7.84
CA LYS A 107 -14.76 -3.52 8.95
C LYS A 107 -13.97 -4.79 9.20
N MET A 108 -13.03 -4.73 10.14
CA MET A 108 -12.20 -5.89 10.46
C MET A 108 -13.05 -7.11 10.85
N GLU A 109 -12.81 -8.23 10.21
CA GLU A 109 -13.38 -9.52 10.54
C GLU A 109 -12.33 -10.49 11.07
N ILE A 110 -12.78 -11.43 11.90
CA ILE A 110 -11.97 -12.58 12.31
C ILE A 110 -12.63 -13.83 11.73
N ARG A 111 -11.96 -14.48 10.79
CA ARG A 111 -12.44 -15.68 10.11
C ARG A 111 -11.35 -16.73 10.07
N ASP A 112 -11.65 -17.92 10.58
CA ASP A 112 -10.71 -19.06 10.61
C ASP A 112 -9.35 -18.73 11.28
N GLY A 113 -9.36 -17.83 12.27
CA GLY A 113 -8.16 -17.40 13.00
C GLY A 113 -7.39 -16.26 12.32
N TRP A 114 -7.83 -15.77 11.17
CA TRP A 114 -7.25 -14.65 10.45
C TRP A 114 -8.00 -13.35 10.73
N MET A 115 -7.28 -12.27 10.91
CA MET A 115 -7.82 -10.91 10.87
C MET A 115 -7.84 -10.43 9.42
N ILE A 116 -8.98 -10.00 8.92
CA ILE A 116 -9.19 -9.59 7.54
C ILE A 116 -9.71 -8.15 7.54
N GLY A 117 -9.05 -7.25 6.83
CA GLY A 117 -9.41 -5.85 6.67
C GLY A 117 -8.27 -5.04 6.05
N ARG A 118 -8.59 -3.90 5.42
CA ARG A 118 -7.58 -2.98 4.88
C ARG A 118 -6.79 -2.36 6.04
N GLY A 119 -5.43 -2.46 5.96
CA GLY A 119 -4.54 -1.94 7.00
C GLY A 119 -4.32 -2.89 8.20
N VAL A 120 -4.90 -4.09 8.22
CA VAL A 120 -4.67 -5.05 9.32
C VAL A 120 -3.21 -5.50 9.38
N ALA A 121 -2.59 -5.79 8.24
CA ALA A 121 -1.20 -6.22 8.15
C ALA A 121 -0.25 -5.05 7.85
N ASP A 122 -0.71 -4.09 7.07
CA ASP A 122 0.01 -2.97 6.52
C ASP A 122 -0.78 -1.68 6.79
N ASP A 123 -0.47 -0.88 7.82
CA ASP A 123 0.46 -1.16 8.92
C ASP A 123 -0.19 -0.88 10.29
N LYS A 124 -1.57 -0.73 10.34
CA LYS A 124 -2.34 -0.42 11.56
C LYS A 124 -2.24 -1.52 12.64
N GLY A 125 -2.15 -2.78 12.22
CA GLY A 125 -1.96 -3.89 13.15
C GLY A 125 -0.59 -3.85 13.83
N PRO A 126 0.53 -3.80 13.10
CA PRO A 126 1.86 -3.59 13.65
C PRO A 126 1.99 -2.30 14.47
N MET A 127 1.34 -1.19 14.07
CA MET A 127 1.27 0.03 14.88
C MET A 127 0.68 -0.26 16.27
N VAL A 128 -0.46 -0.93 16.34
CA VAL A 128 -1.07 -1.30 17.64
C VAL A 128 -0.15 -2.25 18.42
N ALA A 129 0.45 -3.24 17.78
CA ALA A 129 1.40 -4.15 18.42
C ALA A 129 2.59 -3.39 19.05
N THR A 130 3.09 -2.36 18.34
CA THR A 130 4.14 -1.48 18.84
C THR A 130 3.71 -0.69 20.09
N LEU A 131 2.49 -0.15 20.10
CA LEU A 131 1.96 0.52 21.30
C LEU A 131 1.85 -0.45 22.49
N TYR A 132 1.41 -1.69 22.25
CA TYR A 132 1.36 -2.71 23.30
C TYR A 132 2.74 -3.16 23.76
N ALA A 133 3.75 -3.14 22.90
CA ALA A 133 5.13 -3.38 23.33
C ALA A 133 5.62 -2.27 24.28
N LEU A 134 5.34 -1.00 23.99
CA LEU A 134 5.65 0.10 24.92
C LEU A 134 4.86 0.00 26.23
N LYS A 135 3.57 -0.36 26.15
CA LYS A 135 2.74 -0.62 27.33
C LYS A 135 3.32 -1.72 28.21
N PHE A 136 3.76 -2.84 27.60
CA PHE A 136 4.42 -3.93 28.31
C PHE A 136 5.68 -3.46 29.04
N LEU A 137 6.58 -2.75 28.37
CA LEU A 137 7.80 -2.23 28.98
C LEU A 137 7.50 -1.29 30.16
N LYS A 138 6.44 -0.48 30.03
CA LYS A 138 5.97 0.42 31.09
C LYS A 138 5.44 -0.37 32.30
N GLU A 139 4.57 -1.35 32.10
CA GLU A 139 3.96 -2.15 33.15
C GLU A 139 4.99 -3.03 33.91
N GLU A 140 6.00 -3.55 33.20
CA GLU A 140 7.13 -4.26 33.77
C GLU A 140 8.12 -3.33 34.50
N GLY A 141 7.94 -2.01 34.44
CA GLY A 141 8.81 -1.03 35.09
C GLY A 141 10.24 -1.04 34.54
N VAL A 142 10.41 -1.31 33.24
CA VAL A 142 11.74 -1.40 32.61
C VAL A 142 12.40 -0.03 32.64
N SER A 143 13.59 0.04 33.29
CA SER A 143 14.39 1.26 33.27
C SER A 143 15.09 1.43 31.93
N LEU A 144 14.68 2.44 31.17
CA LEU A 144 15.27 2.75 29.86
C LEU A 144 16.37 3.82 30.01
N ARG A 145 17.47 3.63 29.27
CA ARG A 145 18.51 4.67 29.15
C ARG A 145 18.00 5.82 28.29
N TYR A 146 17.45 5.49 27.13
CA TYR A 146 16.89 6.47 26.19
C TYR A 146 15.37 6.30 26.12
N PRO A 147 14.59 7.37 25.91
CA PRO A 147 13.19 7.22 25.54
C PRO A 147 13.02 6.35 24.30
N ILE A 148 11.89 5.67 24.22
CA ILE A 148 11.47 4.96 23.01
C ILE A 148 10.23 5.67 22.47
N ARG A 149 10.28 6.12 21.21
CA ARG A 149 9.17 6.69 20.47
C ARG A 149 8.61 5.69 19.48
N ALA A 150 7.31 5.46 19.51
CA ALA A 150 6.57 4.90 18.40
C ALA A 150 6.11 6.07 17.53
N LEU A 151 6.76 6.30 16.40
CA LEU A 151 6.38 7.29 15.40
C LEU A 151 5.15 6.76 14.65
N VAL A 152 4.19 7.63 14.42
CA VAL A 152 2.90 7.33 13.78
C VAL A 152 2.83 8.15 12.51
N GLY A 153 3.26 7.58 11.40
CA GLY A 153 3.15 8.16 10.06
C GLY A 153 1.71 8.11 9.54
N ASP A 154 1.37 9.05 8.68
CA ASP A 154 0.06 9.14 8.04
C ASP A 154 0.12 9.51 6.54
N ASN A 155 1.31 9.29 5.90
CA ASN A 155 1.51 9.48 4.45
C ASN A 155 2.58 8.54 3.85
N GLU A 156 2.75 7.33 4.39
CA GLU A 156 3.77 6.38 3.92
C GLU A 156 3.45 5.87 2.51
N GLU A 157 2.21 5.44 2.28
CA GLU A 157 1.73 4.74 1.08
C GLU A 157 1.84 5.55 -0.23
N THR A 158 2.12 6.85 -0.12
CA THR A 158 2.14 7.74 -1.28
C THR A 158 3.46 8.49 -1.43
N HIS A 159 3.89 9.27 -0.46
CA HIS A 159 4.99 10.20 -0.64
C HIS A 159 5.97 10.33 0.53
N MET A 160 5.65 9.79 1.71
CA MET A 160 6.45 9.91 2.94
C MET A 160 6.74 11.37 3.35
N HIS A 161 5.86 12.32 2.99
CA HIS A 161 6.03 13.74 3.35
C HIS A 161 5.93 13.99 4.87
N ASP A 162 5.29 13.10 5.59
CA ASP A 162 5.22 13.05 7.05
C ASP A 162 6.62 12.83 7.67
N VAL A 163 7.41 11.90 7.14
CA VAL A 163 8.79 11.64 7.56
C VAL A 163 9.69 12.82 7.19
N ASP A 164 9.56 13.36 5.98
CA ASP A 164 10.29 14.56 5.55
C ASP A 164 10.02 15.72 6.50
N TYR A 165 8.75 15.95 6.87
CA TYR A 165 8.36 16.97 7.82
C TYR A 165 9.00 16.75 9.20
N TYR A 166 8.96 15.50 9.68
CA TYR A 166 9.53 15.16 10.99
C TYR A 166 11.03 15.42 11.02
N LEU A 167 11.78 14.97 10.04
CA LEU A 167 13.23 15.13 9.98
C LEU A 167 13.66 16.57 9.76
N ALA A 168 12.82 17.41 9.14
CA ALA A 168 13.08 18.83 8.98
C ALA A 168 12.87 19.63 10.29
N ASN A 169 11.99 19.18 11.19
CA ASN A 169 11.54 19.97 12.34
C ASN A 169 11.92 19.35 13.71
N TYR A 170 12.28 18.07 13.74
CA TYR A 170 12.58 17.32 14.97
C TYR A 170 13.92 16.57 14.85
N PRO A 171 14.63 16.34 15.97
CA PRO A 171 15.85 15.54 15.95
C PRO A 171 15.58 14.11 15.48
N ALA A 172 16.48 13.58 14.64
CA ALA A 172 16.43 12.19 14.22
C ALA A 172 16.73 11.23 15.39
N PRO A 173 16.16 10.01 15.41
CA PRO A 173 16.49 8.99 16.38
C PRO A 173 17.92 8.49 16.22
N VAL A 174 18.55 8.01 17.29
CA VAL A 174 19.88 7.37 17.20
C VAL A 174 19.81 5.95 16.64
N PHE A 175 18.63 5.35 16.67
CA PHE A 175 18.30 4.08 16.05
C PHE A 175 16.80 4.05 15.76
N CYS A 176 16.42 3.57 14.59
CA CYS A 176 15.03 3.38 14.19
C CYS A 176 14.86 2.06 13.46
N PHE A 177 13.73 1.40 13.64
CA PHE A 177 13.29 0.29 12.82
C PHE A 177 11.79 0.38 12.56
N THR A 178 11.34 -0.25 11.48
CA THR A 178 9.91 -0.42 11.22
C THR A 178 9.51 -1.88 11.38
N PRO A 179 8.36 -2.19 12.01
CA PRO A 179 7.76 -3.52 11.98
C PRO A 179 6.91 -3.76 10.73
N ASP A 180 6.89 -2.82 9.80
CA ASP A 180 6.19 -2.88 8.52
C ASP A 180 7.00 -3.69 7.49
N ALA A 181 7.24 -4.95 7.80
CA ALA A 181 7.98 -5.89 6.97
C ALA A 181 7.73 -7.34 7.40
N GLU A 182 8.17 -8.28 6.57
CA GLU A 182 8.12 -9.70 6.89
C GLU A 182 9.11 -10.09 8.01
N PHE A 183 8.73 -11.08 8.82
CA PHE A 183 9.58 -11.64 9.85
C PHE A 183 10.58 -12.68 9.29
N PRO A 184 11.77 -12.87 9.90
CA PRO A 184 12.20 -12.25 11.17
C PRO A 184 12.80 -10.87 11.03
N VAL A 185 13.48 -10.55 9.94
CA VAL A 185 14.10 -9.24 9.66
C VAL A 185 14.27 -9.09 8.15
N CYS A 186 13.70 -8.04 7.58
CA CYS A 186 14.04 -7.55 6.26
C CYS A 186 15.28 -6.65 6.39
N ASN A 187 16.41 -7.07 5.82
CA ASN A 187 17.69 -6.37 5.92
C ASN A 187 18.14 -5.73 4.60
N GLY A 188 17.26 -5.65 3.64
CA GLY A 188 17.50 -5.02 2.36
C GLY A 188 16.26 -5.07 1.49
N GLU A 189 16.16 -4.15 0.56
CA GLU A 189 15.04 -4.03 -0.39
C GLU A 189 15.51 -3.56 -1.75
N LYS A 190 14.69 -3.77 -2.78
CA LYS A 190 14.97 -3.31 -4.13
C LYS A 190 14.75 -1.80 -4.22
N GLY A 191 15.56 -1.13 -5.04
CA GLY A 191 15.28 0.25 -5.43
C GLY A 191 13.97 0.33 -6.22
N HIS A 192 13.30 1.47 -6.12
CA HIS A 192 12.03 1.74 -6.78
C HIS A 192 12.20 2.79 -7.88
N PHE A 193 11.48 2.62 -8.99
CA PHE A 193 11.39 3.57 -10.09
C PHE A 193 9.98 3.65 -10.63
N ASP A 194 9.40 4.83 -10.63
CA ASP A 194 8.16 5.15 -11.31
C ASP A 194 8.43 5.87 -12.62
N GLY A 195 7.73 5.44 -13.67
CA GLY A 195 7.80 6.04 -14.99
C GLY A 195 6.43 6.19 -15.61
N LYS A 196 6.28 7.17 -16.50
CA LYS A 196 5.04 7.41 -17.23
C LYS A 196 5.31 7.36 -18.73
N LEU A 197 4.61 6.45 -19.43
CA LEU A 197 4.55 6.46 -20.90
C LEU A 197 3.40 7.37 -21.34
N VAL A 198 3.70 8.39 -22.14
CA VAL A 198 2.69 9.33 -22.65
C VAL A 198 2.46 9.05 -24.11
N SER A 199 1.20 8.77 -24.50
CA SER A 199 0.84 8.58 -25.91
C SER A 199 0.90 9.90 -26.68
N PRO A 200 1.17 9.87 -27.99
CA PRO A 200 0.87 11.00 -28.86
C PRO A 200 -0.65 11.25 -28.89
N VAL A 201 -1.07 12.36 -29.49
CA VAL A 201 -2.50 12.62 -29.66
C VAL A 201 -3.11 11.51 -30.53
N CYS A 202 -4.04 10.75 -29.94
CA CYS A 202 -4.76 9.68 -30.64
C CYS A 202 -5.96 10.28 -31.39
N ASN A 203 -6.00 10.09 -32.71
CA ASN A 203 -7.07 10.57 -33.57
C ASN A 203 -7.68 9.46 -34.44
N GLY A 204 -7.43 8.20 -34.06
CA GLY A 204 -7.98 7.02 -34.69
C GLY A 204 -9.36 6.63 -34.19
N ILE A 205 -9.62 5.34 -34.23
CA ILE A 205 -10.90 4.77 -33.80
C ILE A 205 -10.97 4.52 -32.27
N ILE A 206 -9.85 4.54 -31.55
CA ILE A 206 -9.84 4.45 -30.08
C ILE A 206 -10.31 5.79 -29.51
N LYS A 207 -11.40 5.80 -28.76
CA LYS A 207 -12.01 7.00 -28.19
C LYS A 207 -11.60 7.24 -26.75
N ASP A 208 -11.44 6.18 -25.98
CA ASP A 208 -10.84 6.19 -24.65
C ASP A 208 -10.11 4.89 -24.36
N PHE A 209 -9.24 4.92 -23.36
CA PHE A 209 -8.61 3.75 -22.77
C PHE A 209 -8.38 4.02 -21.28
N VAL A 210 -8.94 3.16 -20.41
CA VAL A 210 -8.79 3.26 -18.95
C VAL A 210 -8.47 1.91 -18.35
N GLY A 211 -7.61 1.90 -17.32
CA GLY A 211 -7.27 0.67 -16.59
C GLY A 211 -6.40 0.96 -15.37
N GLY A 212 -6.52 0.09 -14.37
CA GLY A 212 -5.81 0.24 -13.11
C GLY A 212 -6.37 1.33 -12.19
N VAL A 213 -6.04 1.22 -10.92
CA VAL A 213 -6.46 2.16 -9.87
C VAL A 213 -5.27 2.72 -9.10
N ALA A 214 -4.16 1.96 -9.02
CA ALA A 214 -2.94 2.33 -8.30
C ALA A 214 -1.70 1.83 -9.04
N THR A 215 -0.56 2.51 -8.90
CA THR A 215 0.70 2.16 -9.57
C THR A 215 1.35 0.92 -8.96
N ASN A 216 1.10 0.64 -7.69
CA ASN A 216 1.63 -0.50 -6.95
C ASN A 216 0.74 -1.77 -6.99
N ALA A 217 -0.31 -1.77 -7.82
CA ALA A 217 -1.21 -2.92 -8.00
C ALA A 217 -1.29 -3.35 -9.46
N VAL A 218 -1.30 -4.67 -9.73
CA VAL A 218 -1.56 -5.21 -11.06
C VAL A 218 -3.04 -5.00 -11.42
N PRO A 219 -3.36 -4.29 -12.53
CA PRO A 219 -4.74 -4.02 -12.92
C PRO A 219 -5.53 -5.29 -13.24
N ASP A 220 -6.65 -5.48 -12.56
CA ASP A 220 -7.61 -6.56 -12.83
C ASP A 220 -8.74 -6.14 -13.78
N ARG A 221 -8.82 -4.83 -14.07
CA ARG A 221 -9.82 -4.25 -14.97
C ARG A 221 -9.15 -3.22 -15.88
N ALA A 222 -9.48 -3.31 -17.16
CA ALA A 222 -9.17 -2.27 -18.15
C ALA A 222 -10.26 -2.24 -19.20
N SER A 223 -10.44 -1.11 -19.88
CA SER A 223 -11.35 -1.03 -21.03
C SER A 223 -10.91 0.00 -22.04
N ALA A 224 -11.28 -0.23 -23.29
CA ALA A 224 -11.18 0.74 -24.39
C ALA A 224 -12.53 0.90 -25.08
N LEU A 225 -12.91 2.12 -25.44
CA LEU A 225 -14.03 2.39 -26.34
C LEU A 225 -13.50 2.59 -27.76
N VAL A 226 -14.00 1.79 -28.68
CA VAL A 226 -13.53 1.81 -30.08
C VAL A 226 -14.70 2.05 -31.02
N ALA A 227 -14.55 3.02 -31.94
CA ALA A 227 -15.54 3.31 -32.97
C ALA A 227 -15.52 2.24 -34.07
N THR A 228 -16.20 1.14 -33.82
CA THR A 228 -16.29 0.00 -34.74
C THR A 228 -17.60 -0.75 -34.56
N ASP A 229 -17.92 -1.63 -35.53
CA ASP A 229 -19.08 -2.52 -35.43
C ASP A 229 -18.68 -3.82 -34.69
N ILE A 230 -19.48 -4.23 -33.71
CA ILE A 230 -19.24 -5.44 -32.91
C ILE A 230 -19.15 -6.71 -33.76
N THR A 231 -19.84 -6.75 -34.91
CA THR A 231 -19.80 -7.90 -35.82
C THR A 231 -18.46 -8.13 -36.50
N LYS A 232 -17.58 -7.13 -36.47
CA LYS A 232 -16.21 -7.21 -36.99
C LYS A 232 -15.21 -7.73 -35.95
N LEU A 233 -15.63 -7.83 -34.69
CA LEU A 233 -14.76 -8.19 -33.59
C LEU A 233 -14.87 -9.69 -33.28
N ARG A 234 -13.75 -10.27 -32.83
CA ARG A 234 -13.66 -11.69 -32.45
C ARG A 234 -13.72 -11.86 -30.95
N ASN A 235 -14.37 -12.92 -30.49
CA ASN A 235 -14.28 -13.28 -29.07
C ASN A 235 -12.84 -13.66 -28.71
N ALA A 236 -12.41 -13.27 -27.51
CA ALA A 236 -11.11 -13.65 -26.95
C ALA A 236 -11.26 -13.99 -25.46
N PRO A 237 -10.38 -14.84 -24.93
CA PRO A 237 -10.37 -15.14 -23.49
C PRO A 237 -10.18 -13.86 -22.66
N ASN A 238 -10.91 -13.77 -21.56
CA ASN A 238 -10.85 -12.64 -20.62
C ASN A 238 -11.18 -11.26 -21.25
N ILE A 239 -11.83 -11.24 -22.40
CA ILE A 239 -12.35 -10.03 -23.06
C ILE A 239 -13.87 -10.15 -23.17
N THR A 240 -14.58 -9.08 -22.82
CA THR A 240 -16.00 -8.90 -23.12
C THR A 240 -16.18 -7.71 -24.05
N LEU A 241 -17.15 -7.82 -24.97
CA LEU A 241 -17.49 -6.84 -25.97
C LEU A 241 -18.91 -6.36 -25.73
N GLU A 242 -19.10 -5.07 -25.51
CA GLU A 242 -20.40 -4.48 -25.23
C GLU A 242 -20.64 -3.30 -26.19
N PRO A 243 -21.79 -3.26 -26.91
CA PRO A 243 -22.17 -2.08 -27.68
C PRO A 243 -22.28 -0.85 -26.75
N GLU A 244 -21.65 0.26 -27.12
CA GLU A 244 -21.71 1.51 -26.36
C GLU A 244 -21.74 2.71 -27.34
N GLY A 245 -22.87 3.41 -27.39
CA GLY A 245 -23.08 4.49 -28.35
C GLY A 245 -22.99 4.01 -29.80
N ASP A 246 -22.11 4.61 -30.59
CA ASP A 246 -21.78 4.26 -31.96
C ASP A 246 -20.52 3.36 -32.08
N GLY A 247 -20.09 2.78 -30.96
CA GLY A 247 -18.90 1.95 -30.88
C GLY A 247 -19.07 0.70 -30.02
N VAL A 248 -17.95 0.11 -29.62
CA VAL A 248 -17.86 -1.06 -28.80
C VAL A 248 -16.92 -0.81 -27.64
N ARG A 249 -17.37 -1.07 -26.40
CA ARG A 249 -16.56 -1.14 -25.21
C ARG A 249 -15.92 -2.51 -25.13
N ILE A 250 -14.60 -2.54 -25.20
CA ILE A 250 -13.76 -3.74 -25.03
C ILE A 250 -13.29 -3.74 -23.59
N ARG A 251 -13.67 -4.77 -22.80
CA ARG A 251 -13.29 -4.89 -21.39
C ARG A 251 -12.35 -6.07 -21.18
N GLY A 252 -11.21 -5.82 -20.56
CA GLY A 252 -10.26 -6.83 -20.10
C GLY A 252 -10.52 -7.23 -18.65
N TRP A 253 -10.49 -8.53 -18.38
CA TRP A 253 -10.70 -9.14 -17.06
C TRP A 253 -9.43 -9.87 -16.63
N GLY A 254 -8.67 -9.24 -15.78
CA GLY A 254 -7.41 -9.74 -15.26
C GLY A 254 -7.54 -10.36 -13.86
N LYS A 255 -6.41 -10.45 -13.19
CA LYS A 255 -6.30 -10.90 -11.81
C LYS A 255 -5.29 -10.00 -11.09
N SER A 256 -5.76 -9.26 -10.08
CA SER A 256 -4.92 -8.34 -9.33
C SER A 256 -3.93 -9.05 -8.39
N GLY A 257 -2.93 -8.31 -7.96
CA GLY A 257 -1.94 -8.63 -6.94
C GLY A 257 -1.02 -7.45 -6.74
N HIS A 258 -0.15 -7.54 -5.75
CA HIS A 258 0.83 -6.49 -5.48
C HIS A 258 1.87 -6.40 -6.61
N ALA A 259 2.26 -5.18 -7.00
CA ALA A 259 3.21 -4.95 -8.10
C ALA A 259 4.59 -5.58 -7.87
N ALA A 260 5.05 -5.63 -6.63
CA ALA A 260 6.32 -6.24 -6.28
C ALA A 260 6.29 -7.78 -6.31
N MET A 261 5.10 -8.39 -6.24
CA MET A 261 4.89 -9.85 -6.27
C MET A 261 3.82 -10.22 -7.32
N PRO A 262 4.11 -10.02 -8.61
CA PRO A 262 3.12 -10.15 -9.68
C PRO A 262 2.86 -11.61 -10.11
N GLU A 263 3.46 -12.59 -9.46
CA GLU A 263 3.34 -14.00 -9.82
C GLU A 263 1.88 -14.46 -9.72
N GLY A 264 1.41 -15.10 -10.78
CA GLY A 264 0.04 -15.60 -10.86
C GLY A 264 -1.04 -14.53 -11.04
N THR A 265 -0.65 -13.28 -11.30
CA THR A 265 -1.54 -12.18 -11.70
C THR A 265 -1.75 -12.16 -13.21
N VAL A 266 -2.74 -11.40 -13.66
CA VAL A 266 -3.04 -11.15 -15.08
C VAL A 266 -3.37 -9.67 -15.25
N ASN A 267 -2.53 -8.93 -15.94
CA ASN A 267 -2.72 -7.50 -16.16
C ASN A 267 -3.77 -7.23 -17.24
N ALA A 268 -4.89 -6.61 -16.86
CA ALA A 268 -6.00 -6.33 -17.77
C ALA A 268 -5.65 -5.30 -18.84
N ILE A 269 -4.74 -4.36 -18.57
CA ILE A 269 -4.25 -3.38 -19.58
C ILE A 269 -3.57 -4.15 -20.72
N GLY A 270 -2.69 -5.09 -20.40
CA GLY A 270 -2.02 -5.94 -21.40
C GLY A 270 -3.01 -6.76 -22.24
N LEU A 271 -4.09 -7.28 -21.62
CA LEU A 271 -5.14 -8.01 -22.36
C LEU A 271 -5.83 -7.11 -23.40
N VAL A 272 -6.23 -5.89 -23.01
CA VAL A 272 -6.90 -4.96 -23.91
C VAL A 272 -5.94 -4.47 -25.00
N VAL A 273 -4.69 -4.16 -24.67
CA VAL A 273 -3.66 -3.75 -25.65
C VAL A 273 -3.43 -4.84 -26.71
N ASN A 274 -3.24 -6.10 -26.27
CA ASN A 274 -3.09 -7.23 -27.18
C ASN A 274 -4.32 -7.38 -28.08
N TYR A 275 -5.52 -7.28 -27.51
CA TYR A 275 -6.76 -7.37 -28.29
C TYR A 275 -6.88 -6.30 -29.36
N LEU A 276 -6.52 -5.03 -29.04
CA LEU A 276 -6.53 -3.92 -30.01
C LEU A 276 -5.55 -4.17 -31.15
N LEU A 277 -4.34 -4.62 -30.85
CA LEU A 277 -3.30 -4.93 -31.85
C LEU A 277 -3.70 -6.12 -32.74
N ASP A 278 -4.18 -7.22 -32.15
CA ASP A 278 -4.53 -8.46 -32.86
C ASP A 278 -5.74 -8.30 -33.80
N ASN A 279 -6.61 -7.32 -33.54
CA ASN A 279 -7.77 -7.01 -34.35
C ASN A 279 -7.61 -5.76 -35.23
N ASP A 280 -6.40 -5.20 -35.30
CA ASP A 280 -6.08 -4.02 -36.14
C ASP A 280 -6.96 -2.79 -35.81
N LEU A 281 -7.22 -2.55 -34.53
CA LEU A 281 -8.10 -1.51 -34.02
C LEU A 281 -7.35 -0.23 -33.63
N CYS A 282 -6.38 0.18 -34.43
CA CYS A 282 -5.56 1.37 -34.18
C CYS A 282 -4.96 1.88 -35.50
N ASN A 283 -4.66 3.17 -35.58
CA ASN A 283 -3.84 3.73 -36.64
C ASN A 283 -2.33 3.55 -36.38
N ASP A 284 -1.47 3.94 -37.30
CA ASP A 284 -0.02 3.72 -37.19
C ASP A 284 0.60 4.40 -35.94
N ALA A 285 0.15 5.60 -35.58
CA ALA A 285 0.65 6.32 -34.41
C ALA A 285 0.21 5.65 -33.10
N GLU A 286 -1.05 5.23 -33.03
CA GLU A 286 -1.60 4.48 -31.90
C GLU A 286 -0.93 3.12 -31.79
N ARG A 287 -0.68 2.44 -32.91
CA ARG A 287 0.01 1.15 -32.97
C ARG A 287 1.39 1.22 -32.33
N ALA A 288 2.21 2.21 -32.72
CA ALA A 288 3.54 2.36 -32.16
C ALA A 288 3.54 2.51 -30.63
N TYR A 289 2.55 3.25 -30.10
CA TYR A 289 2.37 3.39 -28.65
C TYR A 289 1.89 2.08 -28.00
N LEU A 290 0.87 1.43 -28.58
CA LEU A 290 0.34 0.16 -28.06
C LEU A 290 1.41 -0.95 -28.07
N GLU A 291 2.27 -0.99 -29.09
CA GLU A 291 3.41 -1.92 -29.15
C GLU A 291 4.44 -1.66 -28.07
N ALA A 292 4.70 -0.40 -27.70
CA ALA A 292 5.55 -0.06 -26.56
C ALA A 292 4.92 -0.51 -25.25
N VAL A 293 3.62 -0.27 -25.06
CA VAL A 293 2.87 -0.74 -23.88
C VAL A 293 2.83 -2.27 -23.86
N LYS A 294 2.64 -2.93 -25.02
CA LYS A 294 2.71 -4.40 -25.08
C LYS A 294 4.04 -4.95 -24.57
N LYS A 295 5.18 -4.36 -24.98
CA LYS A 295 6.51 -4.76 -24.50
C LYS A 295 6.65 -4.65 -22.99
N LEU A 296 6.03 -3.63 -22.37
CA LEU A 296 5.97 -3.49 -20.91
C LEU A 296 5.23 -4.66 -20.26
N HIS A 297 4.20 -5.19 -20.92
CA HIS A 297 3.35 -6.26 -20.38
C HIS A 297 3.74 -7.68 -20.84
N ASP A 298 4.72 -7.83 -21.74
CA ASP A 298 5.17 -9.14 -22.22
C ASP A 298 5.84 -9.98 -21.11
N SER A 299 6.38 -9.31 -20.08
CA SER A 299 7.01 -9.98 -18.93
C SER A 299 7.04 -9.04 -17.72
N THR A 300 6.74 -9.56 -16.56
CA THR A 300 6.91 -8.84 -15.29
C THR A 300 8.38 -8.70 -14.84
N ALA A 301 9.33 -9.29 -15.58
CA ALA A 301 10.76 -9.16 -15.35
C ALA A 301 11.47 -8.16 -16.31
N GLY A 302 10.72 -7.45 -17.17
CA GLY A 302 11.26 -6.44 -18.08
C GLY A 302 11.91 -6.97 -19.37
N VAL A 303 11.74 -8.25 -19.70
CA VAL A 303 12.31 -8.89 -20.90
C VAL A 303 11.90 -8.16 -22.18
N GLY A 304 10.61 -7.83 -22.32
CA GLY A 304 10.09 -7.14 -23.52
C GLY A 304 10.72 -5.75 -23.76
N LEU A 305 11.24 -5.12 -22.70
CA LEU A 305 11.95 -3.83 -22.77
C LEU A 305 13.47 -3.98 -22.84
N GLY A 306 14.02 -5.20 -22.70
CA GLY A 306 15.45 -5.45 -22.68
C GLY A 306 16.16 -4.89 -21.45
N ILE A 307 15.46 -4.82 -20.31
CA ILE A 307 15.97 -4.31 -19.03
C ILE A 307 15.96 -5.40 -17.95
N ASP A 308 15.71 -6.64 -18.33
CA ASP A 308 15.73 -7.78 -17.44
C ASP A 308 17.08 -7.91 -16.75
N CYS A 309 17.07 -7.98 -15.44
CA CYS A 309 18.24 -8.22 -14.61
C CYS A 309 17.83 -8.97 -13.34
N ALA A 310 18.80 -9.60 -12.71
CA ALA A 310 18.61 -10.27 -11.43
C ALA A 310 19.91 -10.22 -10.63
N ASP A 311 19.77 -10.22 -9.31
CA ASP A 311 20.89 -10.48 -8.43
C ASP A 311 20.61 -11.67 -7.50
N GLY A 312 21.68 -12.12 -6.79
CA GLY A 312 21.56 -13.29 -5.93
C GLY A 312 20.61 -13.11 -4.74
N PRO A 313 20.73 -12.02 -3.96
CA PRO A 313 19.90 -11.77 -2.79
C PRO A 313 18.43 -11.43 -3.09
N PHE A 314 18.17 -10.60 -4.13
CA PHE A 314 16.85 -10.01 -4.37
C PHE A 314 16.10 -10.63 -5.56
N GLY A 315 16.76 -11.52 -6.31
CA GLY A 315 16.13 -12.16 -7.47
C GLY A 315 15.92 -11.21 -8.67
N PRO A 316 14.94 -11.47 -9.54
CA PRO A 316 14.75 -10.71 -10.77
C PRO A 316 14.16 -9.31 -10.51
N LEU A 317 14.43 -8.39 -11.47
CA LEU A 317 13.68 -7.15 -11.59
C LEU A 317 12.17 -7.44 -11.64
N THR A 318 11.38 -6.57 -11.03
CA THR A 318 9.93 -6.62 -11.12
C THR A 318 9.43 -5.34 -11.79
N ILE A 319 8.60 -5.45 -12.83
CA ILE A 319 7.98 -4.31 -13.52
C ILE A 319 6.55 -4.63 -13.90
N ILE A 320 5.66 -3.68 -13.70
CA ILE A 320 4.28 -3.75 -14.16
C ILE A 320 3.81 -2.40 -14.72
N GLY A 321 2.81 -2.41 -15.59
CA GLY A 321 2.00 -1.23 -15.90
C GLY A 321 0.81 -1.19 -14.95
N GLY A 322 0.84 -0.30 -13.96
CA GLY A 322 -0.18 -0.25 -12.90
C GLY A 322 -1.40 0.60 -13.25
N LYS A 323 -1.24 1.61 -14.14
CA LYS A 323 -2.32 2.56 -14.46
C LYS A 323 -2.15 3.16 -15.85
#